data_6706b3c5fd277d3269924c8f4e76573d
#
_entry.id   6706b3c5fd277d3269924c8f4e76573d
#
_cell.length_a   1.000
_cell.length_b   1.000
_cell.length_c   1.000
_cell.angle_alpha   90.00
_cell.angle_beta   90.00
_cell.angle_gamma   90.00
#
_symmetry.space_group_name_H-M   'P 1'
#
loop_
_entity.id
_entity.type
_entity.pdbx_description
1 polymer ?
#
loop_
_entity_poly.entity_id
_entity_poly.type
_entity_poly.pdbx_seq_one_letter_code
_entity_poly.pdbx_strand_id
1 'polypeptide(L)'
;MIYLVDDDLAVREAMTLLLATYGKEVAAFPDAAHLLAHVEKAKPGIMLLDLRMPAISGLQLLKRLEDLGIRWPAIMITGHGDVEACRRAFKAGVLDFLAKPVDEHVLMETIATCEAALDDLLVRDENSRLLDHLTSRELEVIELVSKGFGSKDIAVALDVSVRTVDSHRASIATKLGTPAVAEQTRIWLMGHR
;
A
#
# COMPACT_ATOMS: atom_id res chain seq x y z
N MET A 1 -3.72 -11.95 -3.48
CA MET A 1 -2.72 -12.31 -4.52
C MET A 1 -1.32 -12.17 -3.94
N ILE A 2 -0.44 -13.16 -4.14
CA ILE A 2 0.97 -13.13 -3.73
C ILE A 2 1.84 -13.22 -4.99
N TYR A 3 2.82 -12.35 -5.12
CA TYR A 3 3.81 -12.31 -6.19
C TYR A 3 5.12 -12.87 -5.66
N LEU A 4 5.43 -14.11 -6.00
CA LEU A 4 6.64 -14.81 -5.56
C LEU A 4 7.73 -14.66 -6.62
N VAL A 5 8.90 -14.16 -6.22
CA VAL A 5 10.09 -14.06 -7.10
C VAL A 5 11.28 -14.75 -6.44
N ASP A 6 11.75 -15.82 -7.05
CA ASP A 6 12.89 -16.60 -6.58
C ASP A 6 13.52 -17.27 -7.82
N ASP A 7 14.82 -17.34 -7.96
CA ASP A 7 15.48 -17.94 -9.12
C ASP A 7 15.54 -19.47 -9.05
N ASP A 8 15.38 -20.06 -7.85
CA ASP A 8 15.32 -21.50 -7.66
C ASP A 8 13.92 -22.06 -7.96
N LEU A 9 13.80 -22.90 -8.99
CA LEU A 9 12.56 -23.53 -9.40
C LEU A 9 11.93 -24.37 -8.27
N ALA A 10 12.74 -25.15 -7.55
CA ALA A 10 12.26 -26.02 -6.50
C ALA A 10 11.65 -25.21 -5.34
N VAL A 11 12.27 -24.08 -5.00
CA VAL A 11 11.74 -23.15 -3.99
C VAL A 11 10.42 -22.55 -4.46
N ARG A 12 10.34 -22.08 -5.72
CA ARG A 12 9.09 -21.52 -6.26
C ARG A 12 7.95 -22.53 -6.24
N GLU A 13 8.21 -23.77 -6.69
CA GLU A 13 7.19 -24.83 -6.69
C GLU A 13 6.72 -25.19 -5.28
N ALA A 14 7.66 -25.40 -4.35
CA ALA A 14 7.34 -25.73 -2.96
C ALA A 14 6.55 -24.62 -2.28
N MET A 15 6.95 -23.37 -2.43
CA MET A 15 6.26 -22.22 -1.84
C MET A 15 4.88 -22.00 -2.46
N THR A 16 4.75 -22.18 -3.77
CA THR A 16 3.44 -22.08 -4.46
C THR A 16 2.49 -23.13 -3.95
N LEU A 17 2.94 -24.38 -3.82
CA LEU A 17 2.14 -25.50 -3.31
C LEU A 17 1.73 -25.23 -1.85
N LEU A 18 2.68 -24.84 -1.00
CA LEU A 18 2.40 -24.51 0.41
C LEU A 18 1.33 -23.42 0.51
N LEU A 19 1.52 -22.31 -0.16
CA LEU A 19 0.58 -21.17 -0.11
C LEU A 19 -0.81 -21.55 -0.65
N ALA A 20 -0.87 -22.40 -1.67
CA ALA A 20 -2.13 -22.93 -2.21
C ALA A 20 -2.91 -23.77 -1.19
N THR A 21 -2.24 -24.52 -0.28
CA THR A 21 -2.91 -25.26 0.80
C THR A 21 -3.65 -24.35 1.78
N TYR A 22 -3.20 -23.08 1.89
CA TYR A 22 -3.85 -22.03 2.68
C TYR A 22 -4.82 -21.15 1.86
N GLY A 23 -5.17 -21.60 0.64
CA GLY A 23 -6.11 -20.88 -0.23
C GLY A 23 -5.56 -19.56 -0.80
N LYS A 24 -4.24 -19.37 -0.77
CA LYS A 24 -3.61 -18.14 -1.33
C LYS A 24 -3.37 -18.30 -2.83
N GLU A 25 -3.75 -17.30 -3.60
CA GLU A 25 -3.40 -17.22 -5.01
C GLU A 25 -1.96 -16.71 -5.16
N VAL A 26 -1.14 -17.43 -5.96
CA VAL A 26 0.28 -17.12 -6.18
C VAL A 26 0.57 -16.97 -7.66
N ALA A 27 1.25 -15.88 -8.01
CA ALA A 27 1.90 -15.69 -9.31
C ALA A 27 3.41 -15.76 -9.09
N ALA A 28 4.05 -16.82 -9.61
CA ALA A 28 5.47 -17.08 -9.39
C ALA A 28 6.32 -16.71 -10.62
N PHE A 29 7.45 -16.05 -10.38
CA PHE A 29 8.35 -15.53 -11.40
C PHE A 29 9.80 -15.99 -11.14
N PRO A 30 10.54 -16.35 -12.21
CA PRO A 30 11.91 -16.83 -12.07
C PRO A 30 12.93 -15.72 -11.78
N ASP A 31 12.58 -14.47 -12.04
CA ASP A 31 13.45 -13.31 -11.86
C ASP A 31 12.67 -11.99 -11.82
N ALA A 32 13.39 -10.92 -11.52
CA ALA A 32 12.86 -9.57 -11.43
C ALA A 32 12.29 -9.04 -12.77
N ALA A 33 12.88 -9.43 -13.91
CA ALA A 33 12.44 -8.91 -15.22
C ALA A 33 11.05 -9.44 -15.60
N HIS A 34 10.77 -10.70 -15.29
CA HIS A 34 9.46 -11.30 -15.54
C HIS A 34 8.37 -10.66 -14.65
N LEU A 35 8.67 -10.39 -13.36
CA LEU A 35 7.73 -9.66 -12.53
C LEU A 35 7.48 -8.24 -13.06
N LEU A 36 8.54 -7.49 -13.37
CA LEU A 36 8.42 -6.10 -13.85
C LEU A 36 7.59 -6.00 -15.13
N ALA A 37 7.71 -6.96 -16.04
CA ALA A 37 6.89 -7.03 -17.26
C ALA A 37 5.40 -7.32 -16.98
N HIS A 38 5.11 -7.92 -15.83
CA HIS A 38 3.74 -8.31 -15.43
C HIS A 38 3.06 -7.26 -14.56
N VAL A 39 3.80 -6.62 -13.67
CA VAL A 39 3.26 -5.89 -12.50
C VAL A 39 2.48 -4.62 -12.86
N GLU A 40 2.77 -3.96 -13.99
CA GLU A 40 2.06 -2.75 -14.41
C GLU A 40 0.55 -2.95 -14.63
N LYS A 41 0.15 -4.19 -14.97
CA LYS A 41 -1.25 -4.58 -15.21
C LYS A 41 -1.81 -5.46 -14.11
N ALA A 42 -1.02 -5.72 -13.09
CA ALA A 42 -1.37 -6.63 -12.02
C ALA A 42 -2.27 -5.96 -10.98
N LYS A 43 -3.07 -6.78 -10.30
CA LYS A 43 -3.82 -6.32 -9.13
C LYS A 43 -2.87 -6.11 -7.96
N PRO A 44 -3.16 -5.16 -7.05
CA PRO A 44 -2.40 -5.03 -5.82
C PRO A 44 -2.29 -6.36 -5.06
N GLY A 45 -1.11 -6.60 -4.46
CA GLY A 45 -0.83 -7.86 -3.77
C GLY A 45 0.38 -7.75 -2.85
N ILE A 46 0.80 -8.89 -2.33
CA ILE A 46 1.97 -9.02 -1.46
C ILE A 46 3.16 -9.50 -2.28
N MET A 47 4.32 -8.86 -2.11
CA MET A 47 5.56 -9.27 -2.73
C MET A 47 6.34 -10.23 -1.81
N LEU A 48 6.67 -11.41 -2.31
CA LEU A 48 7.50 -12.40 -1.62
C LEU A 48 8.77 -12.57 -2.48
N LEU A 49 9.87 -11.95 -2.08
CA LEU A 49 11.04 -11.74 -2.91
C LEU A 49 12.28 -12.43 -2.34
N ASP A 50 12.93 -13.27 -3.14
CA ASP A 50 14.28 -13.72 -2.77
C ASP A 50 15.25 -12.53 -2.80
N LEU A 51 16.05 -12.42 -1.74
CA LEU A 51 17.03 -11.35 -1.62
C LEU A 51 18.15 -11.47 -2.65
N ARG A 52 18.59 -12.71 -2.95
CA ARG A 52 19.74 -12.98 -3.79
C ARG A 52 19.35 -13.66 -5.09
N MET A 53 19.06 -12.87 -6.09
CA MET A 53 18.81 -13.36 -7.45
C MET A 53 19.88 -12.87 -8.41
N PRO A 54 20.15 -13.60 -9.51
CA PRO A 54 21.04 -13.15 -10.58
C PRO A 54 20.55 -11.82 -11.20
N ALA A 55 21.47 -11.01 -11.65
CA ALA A 55 21.27 -9.73 -12.33
C ALA A 55 20.61 -8.64 -11.48
N ILE A 56 19.45 -8.87 -10.87
CA ILE A 56 18.70 -7.90 -10.07
C ILE A 56 18.30 -8.56 -8.76
N SER A 57 18.88 -8.09 -7.64
CA SER A 57 18.52 -8.58 -6.30
C SER A 57 17.10 -8.15 -5.90
N GLY A 58 16.51 -8.84 -4.92
CA GLY A 58 15.20 -8.48 -4.38
C GLY A 58 15.11 -7.03 -3.91
N LEU A 59 16.16 -6.48 -3.30
CA LEU A 59 16.22 -5.06 -2.91
C LEU A 59 16.23 -4.10 -4.09
N GLN A 60 16.96 -4.44 -5.14
CA GLN A 60 16.96 -3.62 -6.37
C GLN A 60 15.62 -3.70 -7.09
N LEU A 61 14.97 -4.86 -7.06
CA LEU A 61 13.61 -5.04 -7.58
C LEU A 61 12.62 -4.18 -6.82
N LEU A 62 12.66 -4.22 -5.48
CA LEU A 62 11.77 -3.41 -4.64
C LEU A 62 11.91 -1.91 -4.96
N LYS A 63 13.16 -1.42 -5.11
CA LYS A 63 13.39 -0.03 -5.50
C LYS A 63 12.80 0.31 -6.87
N ARG A 64 12.93 -0.58 -7.85
CA ARG A 64 12.33 -0.37 -9.18
C ARG A 64 10.80 -0.34 -9.13
N LEU A 65 10.18 -1.18 -8.29
CA LEU A 65 8.74 -1.16 -8.05
C LEU A 65 8.30 0.17 -7.44
N GLU A 66 9.06 0.68 -6.46
CA GLU A 66 8.81 2.00 -5.86
C GLU A 66 8.93 3.13 -6.90
N ASP A 67 9.94 3.10 -7.77
CA ASP A 67 10.14 4.06 -8.86
C ASP A 67 8.97 4.04 -9.87
N LEU A 68 8.27 2.89 -10.01
CA LEU A 68 7.03 2.72 -10.78
C LEU A 68 5.76 3.12 -10.00
N GLY A 69 5.89 3.60 -8.76
CA GLY A 69 4.76 3.95 -7.88
C GLY A 69 4.09 2.75 -7.20
N ILE A 70 4.68 1.55 -7.30
CA ILE A 70 4.16 0.32 -6.69
C ILE A 70 4.79 0.16 -5.30
N ARG A 71 4.00 0.37 -4.25
CA ARG A 71 4.42 0.31 -2.85
C ARG A 71 3.69 -0.79 -2.07
N TRP A 72 3.51 -1.93 -2.72
CA TRP A 72 2.83 -3.06 -2.09
C TRP A 72 3.69 -3.67 -0.97
N PRO A 73 3.06 -4.23 0.07
CA PRO A 73 3.78 -4.89 1.14
C PRO A 73 4.73 -5.95 0.63
N ALA A 74 5.97 -5.94 1.13
CA ALA A 74 7.02 -6.85 0.69
C ALA A 74 7.64 -7.63 1.85
N ILE A 75 7.85 -8.93 1.64
CA ILE A 75 8.59 -9.85 2.49
C ILE A 75 9.85 -10.25 1.73
N MET A 76 11.01 -10.16 2.36
CA MET A 76 12.25 -10.70 1.79
C MET A 76 12.52 -12.11 2.32
N ILE A 77 12.92 -13.01 1.42
CA ILE A 77 13.41 -14.34 1.77
C ILE A 77 14.92 -14.38 1.55
N THR A 78 15.67 -14.97 2.47
CA THR A 78 17.13 -15.03 2.35
C THR A 78 17.70 -16.36 2.85
N GLY A 79 18.65 -16.92 2.12
CA GLY A 79 19.38 -18.13 2.54
C GLY A 79 20.54 -17.89 3.52
N HIS A 80 20.90 -16.62 3.81
CA HIS A 80 21.99 -16.27 4.71
C HIS A 80 21.64 -15.05 5.53
N GLY A 81 21.93 -15.10 6.83
CA GLY A 81 21.72 -14.00 7.78
C GLY A 81 22.68 -12.82 7.53
N ASP A 82 22.53 -12.14 6.42
CA ASP A 82 23.24 -10.89 6.11
C ASP A 82 22.53 -9.73 6.85
N VAL A 83 22.98 -9.46 8.07
CA VAL A 83 22.42 -8.39 8.94
C VAL A 83 22.43 -7.04 8.23
N GLU A 84 23.46 -6.75 7.40
CA GLU A 84 23.55 -5.49 6.68
C GLU A 84 22.51 -5.42 5.55
N ALA A 85 22.23 -6.54 4.87
CA ALA A 85 21.16 -6.61 3.87
C ALA A 85 19.78 -6.47 4.52
N CYS A 86 19.55 -7.11 5.67
CA CYS A 86 18.33 -6.95 6.45
C CYS A 86 18.10 -5.47 6.82
N ARG A 87 19.14 -4.80 7.34
CA ARG A 87 19.03 -3.38 7.70
C ARG A 87 18.72 -2.47 6.50
N ARG A 88 19.31 -2.75 5.35
CA ARG A 88 19.01 -2.00 4.09
C ARG A 88 17.59 -2.22 3.63
N ALA A 89 17.08 -3.44 3.75
CA ALA A 89 15.73 -3.76 3.33
C ALA A 89 14.66 -3.14 4.23
N PHE A 90 14.83 -3.14 5.55
CA PHE A 90 13.92 -2.41 6.43
C PHE A 90 13.88 -0.91 6.11
N LYS A 91 15.04 -0.31 5.77
CA LYS A 91 15.09 1.09 5.30
C LYS A 91 14.39 1.29 3.94
N ALA A 92 14.30 0.25 3.13
CA ALA A 92 13.61 0.25 1.84
C ALA A 92 12.11 -0.10 1.96
N GLY A 93 11.56 -0.19 3.18
CA GLY A 93 10.14 -0.41 3.41
C GLY A 93 9.68 -1.88 3.35
N VAL A 94 10.60 -2.84 3.45
CA VAL A 94 10.27 -4.27 3.62
C VAL A 94 9.60 -4.46 4.97
N LEU A 95 8.47 -5.14 4.99
CA LEU A 95 7.73 -5.39 6.23
C LEU A 95 8.41 -6.43 7.11
N ASP A 96 8.97 -7.49 6.50
CA ASP A 96 9.63 -8.54 7.26
C ASP A 96 10.66 -9.33 6.42
N PHE A 97 11.46 -10.13 7.11
CA PHE A 97 12.51 -10.99 6.60
C PHE A 97 12.32 -12.42 7.06
N LEU A 98 12.38 -13.37 6.12
CA LEU A 98 12.32 -14.80 6.42
C LEU A 98 13.62 -15.50 5.99
N ALA A 99 14.21 -16.28 6.90
CA ALA A 99 15.38 -17.08 6.58
C ALA A 99 14.96 -18.41 5.91
N LYS A 100 15.71 -18.84 4.87
CA LYS A 100 15.59 -20.20 4.31
C LYS A 100 16.31 -21.20 5.21
N PRO A 101 15.74 -22.36 5.55
CA PRO A 101 14.41 -22.82 5.13
C PRO A 101 13.30 -22.04 5.82
N VAL A 102 12.26 -21.67 5.07
CA VAL A 102 11.17 -20.85 5.58
C VAL A 102 10.27 -21.70 6.48
N ASP A 103 10.09 -21.25 7.72
CA ASP A 103 9.12 -21.84 8.64
C ASP A 103 7.70 -21.47 8.19
N GLU A 104 6.86 -22.49 8.05
CA GLU A 104 5.48 -22.35 7.56
C GLU A 104 4.63 -21.43 8.44
N HIS A 105 4.74 -21.57 9.76
CA HIS A 105 3.95 -20.78 10.69
C HIS A 105 4.34 -19.30 10.66
N VAL A 106 5.65 -19.04 10.69
CA VAL A 106 6.18 -17.67 10.59
C VAL A 106 5.81 -17.02 9.26
N LEU A 107 5.86 -17.79 8.14
CA LEU A 107 5.44 -17.30 6.83
C LEU A 107 3.97 -16.84 6.85
N MET A 108 3.08 -17.65 7.41
CA MET A 108 1.65 -17.34 7.42
C MET A 108 1.31 -16.16 8.34
N GLU A 109 1.97 -16.01 9.47
CA GLU A 109 1.83 -14.84 10.35
C GLU A 109 2.30 -13.56 9.64
N THR A 110 3.45 -13.63 8.95
CA THR A 110 3.98 -12.49 8.19
C THR A 110 3.08 -12.12 7.02
N ILE A 111 2.52 -13.11 6.30
CA ILE A 111 1.55 -12.86 5.23
C ILE A 111 0.29 -12.18 5.79
N ALA A 112 -0.23 -12.62 6.93
CA ALA A 112 -1.41 -11.99 7.54
C ALA A 112 -1.13 -10.51 7.90
N THR A 113 0.06 -10.20 8.39
CA THR A 113 0.50 -8.81 8.64
C THR A 113 0.56 -8.00 7.34
N CYS A 114 1.07 -8.60 6.26
CA CYS A 114 1.12 -7.95 4.94
C CYS A 114 -0.28 -7.76 4.34
N GLU A 115 -1.22 -8.69 4.56
CA GLU A 115 -2.61 -8.54 4.12
C GLU A 115 -3.26 -7.32 4.78
N ALA A 116 -3.11 -7.15 6.09
CA ALA A 116 -3.63 -5.99 6.79
C ALA A 116 -2.99 -4.67 6.27
N ALA A 117 -1.67 -4.66 6.03
CA ALA A 117 -0.98 -3.51 5.47
C ALA A 117 -1.42 -3.19 4.03
N LEU A 118 -1.73 -4.22 3.23
CA LEU A 118 -2.26 -4.05 1.87
C LEU A 118 -3.66 -3.45 1.89
N ASP A 119 -4.53 -3.93 2.77
CA ASP A 119 -5.88 -3.39 2.93
C ASP A 119 -5.84 -1.91 3.34
N ASP A 120 -4.98 -1.54 4.29
CA ASP A 120 -4.76 -0.16 4.68
C ASP A 120 -4.25 0.71 3.52
N LEU A 121 -3.33 0.18 2.69
CA LEU A 121 -2.83 0.86 1.51
C LEU A 121 -3.94 1.13 0.50
N LEU A 122 -4.75 0.12 0.21
CA LEU A 122 -5.86 0.23 -0.75
C LEU A 122 -6.92 1.25 -0.30
N VAL A 123 -7.24 1.25 1.00
CA VAL A 123 -8.16 2.26 1.58
C VAL A 123 -7.58 3.67 1.46
N ARG A 124 -6.27 3.85 1.68
CA ARG A 124 -5.60 5.15 1.51
C ARG A 124 -5.63 5.63 0.06
N ASP A 125 -5.30 4.74 -0.88
CA ASP A 125 -5.30 5.05 -2.31
C ASP A 125 -6.70 5.44 -2.80
N GLU A 126 -7.74 4.73 -2.35
CA GLU A 126 -9.12 5.07 -2.66
C GLU A 126 -9.51 6.44 -2.10
N ASN A 127 -9.19 6.70 -0.83
CA ASN A 127 -9.47 7.99 -0.21
C ASN A 127 -8.71 9.13 -0.89
N SER A 128 -7.44 8.92 -1.28
CA SER A 128 -6.66 9.90 -2.02
C SER A 128 -7.31 10.25 -3.37
N ARG A 129 -7.76 9.23 -4.11
CA ARG A 129 -8.50 9.43 -5.37
C ARG A 129 -9.81 10.21 -5.19
N LEU A 130 -10.53 9.97 -4.10
CA LEU A 130 -11.74 10.75 -3.77
C LEU A 130 -11.38 12.23 -3.53
N LEU A 131 -10.28 12.49 -2.84
CA LEU A 131 -9.80 13.85 -2.58
C LEU A 131 -9.33 14.58 -3.85
N ASP A 132 -8.80 13.87 -4.86
CA ASP A 132 -8.40 14.44 -6.14
C ASP A 132 -9.57 15.08 -6.91
N HIS A 133 -10.82 14.72 -6.58
CA HIS A 133 -12.02 15.35 -7.16
C HIS A 133 -12.40 16.67 -6.49
N LEU A 134 -11.78 17.03 -5.37
CA LEU A 134 -12.05 18.27 -4.68
C LEU A 134 -11.24 19.42 -5.29
N THR A 135 -11.86 20.59 -5.36
CA THR A 135 -11.15 21.83 -5.71
C THR A 135 -10.28 22.29 -4.56
N SER A 136 -9.28 23.16 -4.82
CA SER A 136 -8.43 23.71 -3.78
C SER A 136 -9.22 24.35 -2.62
N ARG A 137 -10.34 25.02 -2.95
CA ARG A 137 -11.20 25.65 -1.95
C ARG A 137 -11.97 24.64 -1.10
N GLU A 138 -12.41 23.53 -1.71
CA GLU A 138 -13.05 22.43 -1.00
C GLU A 138 -12.06 21.68 -0.10
N LEU A 139 -10.79 21.56 -0.52
CA LEU A 139 -9.71 21.00 0.31
C LEU A 139 -9.45 21.86 1.56
N GLU A 140 -9.43 23.19 1.42
CA GLU A 140 -9.31 24.09 2.58
C GLU A 140 -10.50 23.96 3.54
N VAL A 141 -11.72 23.82 3.00
CA VAL A 141 -12.92 23.65 3.81
C VAL A 141 -12.91 22.33 4.55
N ILE A 142 -12.60 21.19 3.87
CA ILE A 142 -12.58 19.87 4.53
C ILE A 142 -11.48 19.76 5.58
N GLU A 143 -10.34 20.41 5.36
CA GLU A 143 -9.26 20.50 6.35
C GLU A 143 -9.74 21.16 7.64
N LEU A 144 -10.46 22.29 7.56
CA LEU A 144 -11.00 22.98 8.72
C LEU A 144 -12.14 22.18 9.36
N VAL A 145 -12.98 21.51 8.57
CA VAL A 145 -13.99 20.57 9.07
C VAL A 145 -13.35 19.43 9.86
N SER A 146 -12.25 18.86 9.38
CA SER A 146 -11.53 17.78 10.06
C SER A 146 -10.91 18.21 11.40
N LYS A 147 -10.64 19.50 11.56
CA LYS A 147 -10.19 20.13 12.81
C LYS A 147 -11.33 20.50 13.75
N GLY A 148 -12.58 20.21 13.37
CA GLY A 148 -13.79 20.48 14.20
C GLY A 148 -14.38 21.87 14.06
N PHE A 149 -13.96 22.67 13.08
CA PHE A 149 -14.50 24.00 12.85
C PHE A 149 -15.95 23.95 12.31
N GLY A 150 -16.83 24.80 12.85
CA GLY A 150 -18.17 25.01 12.33
C GLY A 150 -18.20 25.95 11.13
N SER A 151 -19.33 25.97 10.37
CA SER A 151 -19.45 26.81 9.18
C SER A 151 -19.18 28.30 9.43
N LYS A 152 -19.51 28.81 10.62
CA LYS A 152 -19.24 30.22 10.99
C LYS A 152 -17.74 30.49 11.14
N ASP A 153 -17.03 29.59 11.82
CA ASP A 153 -15.59 29.72 12.07
C ASP A 153 -14.80 29.57 10.77
N ILE A 154 -15.23 28.64 9.91
CA ILE A 154 -14.67 28.44 8.56
C ILE A 154 -14.87 29.71 7.69
N ALA A 155 -16.07 30.33 7.77
CA ALA A 155 -16.37 31.55 7.02
C ALA A 155 -15.42 32.70 7.42
N VAL A 156 -15.14 32.85 8.71
CA VAL A 156 -14.16 33.83 9.23
C VAL A 156 -12.75 33.47 8.79
N ALA A 157 -12.33 32.21 8.94
CA ALA A 157 -10.98 31.76 8.62
C ALA A 157 -10.63 31.91 7.13
N LEU A 158 -11.62 31.74 6.25
CA LEU A 158 -11.45 31.76 4.80
C LEU A 158 -11.91 33.08 4.15
N ASP A 159 -12.36 34.06 4.92
CA ASP A 159 -12.90 35.36 4.49
C ASP A 159 -14.00 35.23 3.43
N VAL A 160 -15.02 34.39 3.71
CA VAL A 160 -16.19 34.16 2.87
C VAL A 160 -17.50 34.18 3.66
N SER A 161 -18.64 34.17 2.98
CA SER A 161 -19.93 34.05 3.67
C SER A 161 -20.18 32.63 4.19
N VAL A 162 -20.94 32.50 5.27
CA VAL A 162 -21.41 31.19 5.80
C VAL A 162 -22.14 30.40 4.71
N ARG A 163 -22.95 31.07 3.89
CA ARG A 163 -23.66 30.46 2.76
C ARG A 163 -22.69 29.85 1.74
N THR A 164 -21.54 30.49 1.50
CA THR A 164 -20.49 29.99 0.60
C THR A 164 -19.88 28.71 1.20
N VAL A 165 -19.56 28.72 2.49
CA VAL A 165 -19.08 27.53 3.21
C VAL A 165 -20.06 26.38 3.12
N ASP A 166 -21.36 26.64 3.38
CA ASP A 166 -22.40 25.60 3.31
C ASP A 166 -22.53 25.02 1.88
N SER A 167 -22.37 25.87 0.84
CA SER A 167 -22.31 25.41 -0.55
C SER A 167 -21.11 24.49 -0.83
N HIS A 168 -19.91 24.85 -0.32
CA HIS A 168 -18.74 23.98 -0.43
C HIS A 168 -18.94 22.65 0.32
N ARG A 169 -19.50 22.69 1.54
CA ARG A 169 -19.79 21.46 2.30
C ARG A 169 -20.77 20.55 1.59
N ALA A 170 -21.81 21.09 0.98
CA ALA A 170 -22.75 20.32 0.16
C ALA A 170 -22.07 19.69 -1.07
N SER A 171 -21.21 20.44 -1.75
CA SER A 171 -20.42 19.94 -2.88
C SER A 171 -19.45 18.83 -2.44
N ILE A 172 -18.72 19.00 -1.33
CA ILE A 172 -17.83 17.98 -0.74
C ILE A 172 -18.63 16.71 -0.44
N ALA A 173 -19.78 16.82 0.22
CA ALA A 173 -20.65 15.68 0.53
C ALA A 173 -21.05 14.89 -0.72
N THR A 174 -21.36 15.59 -1.82
CA THR A 174 -21.71 14.97 -3.11
C THR A 174 -20.51 14.28 -3.74
N LYS A 175 -19.34 14.92 -3.76
CA LYS A 175 -18.12 14.40 -4.37
C LYS A 175 -17.52 13.22 -3.62
N LEU A 176 -17.59 13.24 -2.28
CA LEU A 176 -17.15 12.14 -1.43
C LEU A 176 -18.21 11.04 -1.23
N GLY A 177 -19.44 11.24 -1.75
CA GLY A 177 -20.52 10.27 -1.66
C GLY A 177 -21.10 10.07 -0.26
N THR A 178 -20.81 10.98 0.68
CA THR A 178 -21.29 10.89 2.07
C THR A 178 -21.59 12.25 2.69
N PRO A 179 -22.77 12.43 3.33
CA PRO A 179 -23.10 13.64 4.10
C PRO A 179 -22.52 13.60 5.52
N ALA A 180 -22.03 12.45 6.00
CA ALA A 180 -21.55 12.28 7.36
C ALA A 180 -20.18 12.95 7.57
N VAL A 181 -20.12 13.98 8.41
CA VAL A 181 -18.86 14.71 8.71
C VAL A 181 -17.77 13.79 9.23
N ALA A 182 -18.12 12.82 10.09
CA ALA A 182 -17.14 11.85 10.59
C ALA A 182 -16.47 11.04 9.47
N GLU A 183 -17.25 10.62 8.48
CA GLU A 183 -16.74 9.87 7.33
C GLU A 183 -15.90 10.75 6.39
N GLN A 184 -16.34 11.99 6.13
CA GLN A 184 -15.54 12.98 5.37
C GLN A 184 -14.22 13.25 6.06
N THR A 185 -14.22 13.37 7.40
CA THR A 185 -12.99 13.54 8.19
C THR A 185 -12.08 12.32 8.09
N ARG A 186 -12.63 11.10 8.14
CA ARG A 186 -11.88 9.86 7.97
C ARG A 186 -11.22 9.81 6.59
N ILE A 187 -11.96 10.11 5.52
CA ILE A 187 -11.45 10.15 4.13
C ILE A 187 -10.29 11.16 4.05
N TRP A 188 -10.46 12.37 4.62
CA TRP A 188 -9.42 13.38 4.64
C TRP A 188 -8.15 12.92 5.36
N LEU A 189 -8.28 12.40 6.58
CA LEU A 189 -7.14 12.00 7.41
C LEU A 189 -6.37 10.80 6.83
N MET A 190 -7.04 9.91 6.12
CA MET A 190 -6.42 8.73 5.51
C MET A 190 -5.87 9.00 4.09
N GLY A 191 -6.50 9.88 3.32
CA GLY A 191 -6.11 10.17 1.93
C GLY A 191 -5.10 11.30 1.76
N HIS A 192 -4.93 12.17 2.77
CA HIS A 192 -4.12 13.41 2.71
C HIS A 192 -2.74 13.26 3.36
N ARG A 193 -2.01 12.19 3.13
CA ARG A 193 -0.64 12.03 3.65
C ARG A 193 0.38 11.95 2.54
#